data_a36694ec76cbc5ee205f885bb2ac98e8
#
_entry.id   a36694ec76cbc5ee205f885bb2ac98e8
#
_cell.length_a   1.000
_cell.length_b   1.000
_cell.length_c   1.000
_cell.angle_alpha   90.00
_cell.angle_beta   90.00
_cell.angle_gamma   90.00
#
_symmetry.space_group_name_H-M   'P 1'
#
loop_
_entity.id
_entity.type
_entity.pdbx_description
1 polymer ?
#
loop_
_entity_poly.entity_id
_entity_poly.type
_entity_poly.pdbx_seq_one_letter_code
_entity_poly.pdbx_strand_id
1 'polypeptide(L)'
;MNNSILSIQNLCVNYITPADPVKAVNDVSFEIQQGEIFGLVGESGSGKSTVVQAVLRTLPPPAVITGGKVLINNKDILSLSNTDVLQYRWKQISIVMQSALNALNPVLTIREQIKDVLEIHSDLTGKAVDNRIHELFSLIDIDVSRLDSYPHELSGGMRQRAVIAIALALMPPLIIMDEPTTALDVIVEREILAKIIELRKELGFTILFITHDLN
;
A
#
# COMPACT_ATOMS: atom_id res chain seq x y z
N MET A 1 18.60 -9.94 16.99
CA MET A 1 17.31 -10.49 16.52
C MET A 1 17.09 -9.88 15.15
N ASN A 2 16.73 -10.68 14.15
CA ASN A 2 16.47 -10.19 12.79
C ASN A 2 15.20 -9.31 12.85
N ASN A 3 15.32 -8.01 12.60
CA ASN A 3 14.22 -7.05 12.70
C ASN A 3 13.58 -6.80 11.32
N SER A 4 13.61 -7.85 10.47
CA SER A 4 13.04 -7.79 9.13
C SER A 4 11.52 -7.81 9.19
N ILE A 5 10.88 -6.78 8.60
CA ILE A 5 9.42 -6.69 8.47
C ILE A 5 8.92 -7.46 7.25
N LEU A 6 9.66 -7.44 6.15
CA LEU A 6 9.39 -8.16 4.92
C LEU A 6 10.66 -8.89 4.48
N SER A 7 10.55 -10.20 4.22
CA SER A 7 11.61 -10.99 3.59
C SER A 7 11.03 -11.76 2.41
N ILE A 8 11.56 -11.52 1.23
CA ILE A 8 11.24 -12.25 0.01
C ILE A 8 12.40 -13.16 -0.27
N GLN A 9 12.12 -14.46 -0.48
CA GLN A 9 13.13 -15.51 -0.65
C GLN A 9 12.84 -16.31 -1.90
N ASN A 10 13.72 -16.22 -2.89
CA ASN A 10 13.69 -16.97 -4.16
C ASN A 10 12.32 -16.92 -4.85
N LEU A 11 11.64 -15.77 -4.80
CA LEU A 11 10.30 -15.60 -5.36
C LEU A 11 10.33 -15.79 -6.87
N CYS A 12 9.45 -16.67 -7.36
CA CYS A 12 9.21 -16.91 -8.77
C CYS A 12 7.73 -16.76 -9.10
N VAL A 13 7.41 -15.95 -10.12
CA VAL A 13 6.04 -15.77 -10.63
C VAL A 13 6.04 -15.90 -12.15
N ASN A 14 5.18 -16.76 -12.65
CA ASN A 14 5.00 -16.99 -14.08
C ASN A 14 3.58 -16.62 -14.52
N TYR A 15 3.45 -16.00 -15.68
CA TYR A 15 2.17 -15.90 -16.39
C TYR A 15 2.02 -17.09 -17.31
N ILE A 16 1.00 -17.90 -17.07
CA ILE A 16 0.70 -19.08 -17.87
C ILE A 16 0.08 -18.65 -19.20
N THR A 17 0.74 -18.96 -20.30
CA THR A 17 0.24 -18.68 -21.65
C THR A 17 0.05 -19.98 -22.43
N PRO A 18 -0.72 -19.99 -23.57
CA PRO A 18 -0.86 -21.19 -24.39
C PRO A 18 0.47 -21.66 -25.03
N ALA A 19 1.45 -20.77 -25.13
CA ALA A 19 2.83 -21.07 -25.51
C ALA A 19 3.67 -21.34 -24.24
N ASP A 20 4.89 -20.86 -24.20
CA ASP A 20 5.76 -20.99 -23.01
C ASP A 20 5.35 -19.99 -21.91
N PRO A 21 5.43 -20.36 -20.64
CA PRO A 21 5.17 -19.47 -19.52
C PRO A 21 6.13 -18.26 -19.51
N VAL A 22 5.60 -17.06 -19.33
CA VAL A 22 6.40 -15.84 -19.20
C VAL A 22 6.84 -15.69 -17.74
N LYS A 23 8.15 -15.74 -17.49
CA LYS A 23 8.74 -15.54 -16.17
C LYS A 23 8.76 -14.04 -15.83
N ALA A 24 7.77 -13.55 -15.12
CA ALA A 24 7.67 -12.15 -14.72
C ALA A 24 8.54 -11.83 -13.49
N VAL A 25 8.69 -12.77 -12.57
CA VAL A 25 9.62 -12.71 -11.44
C VAL A 25 10.42 -14.00 -11.43
N ASN A 26 11.75 -13.89 -11.39
CA ASN A 26 12.64 -15.04 -11.49
C ASN A 26 13.71 -14.98 -10.39
N ASP A 27 13.55 -15.79 -9.35
CA ASP A 27 14.49 -15.96 -8.24
C ASP A 27 14.83 -14.64 -7.51
N VAL A 28 13.83 -13.86 -7.17
CA VAL A 28 14.02 -12.56 -6.49
C VAL A 28 14.05 -12.74 -4.98
N SER A 29 15.10 -12.19 -4.36
CA SER A 29 15.29 -12.22 -2.90
C SER A 29 15.74 -10.85 -2.39
N PHE A 30 15.07 -10.33 -1.35
CA PHE A 30 15.50 -9.14 -0.59
C PHE A 30 14.80 -9.08 0.77
N GLU A 31 15.33 -8.25 1.67
CA GLU A 31 14.77 -8.02 3.00
C GLU A 31 14.61 -6.53 3.25
N ILE A 32 13.57 -6.17 4.00
CA ILE A 32 13.30 -4.80 4.45
C ILE A 32 13.26 -4.81 5.97
N GLN A 33 14.05 -3.92 6.59
CA GLN A 33 14.09 -3.80 8.05
C GLN A 33 12.94 -2.92 8.55
N GLN A 34 12.50 -3.15 9.78
CA GLN A 34 11.46 -2.33 10.38
C GLN A 34 11.87 -0.85 10.42
N GLY A 35 10.97 0.04 10.01
CA GLY A 35 11.21 1.49 9.95
C GLY A 35 12.09 1.93 8.77
N GLU A 36 12.44 1.07 7.82
CA GLU A 36 13.21 1.40 6.62
C GLU A 36 12.32 2.00 5.53
N ILE A 37 12.91 2.81 4.64
CA ILE A 37 12.35 3.13 3.32
C ILE A 37 13.18 2.36 2.31
N PHE A 38 12.57 1.35 1.68
CA PHE A 38 13.22 0.51 0.69
C PHE A 38 12.69 0.84 -0.71
N GLY A 39 13.57 1.22 -1.61
CA GLY A 39 13.24 1.55 -3.01
C GLY A 39 13.32 0.32 -3.92
N LEU A 40 12.22 -0.04 -4.56
CA LEU A 40 12.18 -1.03 -5.63
C LEU A 40 12.08 -0.29 -6.96
N VAL A 41 13.21 -0.17 -7.66
CA VAL A 41 13.35 0.66 -8.85
C VAL A 41 13.58 -0.21 -10.09
N GLY A 42 13.10 0.23 -11.24
CA GLY A 42 13.32 -0.46 -12.52
C GLY A 42 12.36 0.03 -13.60
N GLU A 43 12.63 -0.34 -14.84
CA GLU A 43 11.83 0.04 -16.01
C GLU A 43 10.39 -0.50 -15.92
N SER A 44 9.48 0.11 -16.69
CA SER A 44 8.12 -0.41 -16.85
C SER A 44 8.18 -1.84 -17.43
N GLY A 45 7.35 -2.74 -16.89
CA GLY A 45 7.34 -4.15 -17.28
C GLY A 45 8.44 -5.03 -16.64
N SER A 46 9.32 -4.49 -15.79
CA SER A 46 10.39 -5.28 -15.13
C SER A 46 9.91 -6.22 -14.02
N GLY A 47 8.60 -6.30 -13.75
CA GLY A 47 8.03 -7.22 -12.76
C GLY A 47 7.80 -6.62 -11.37
N LYS A 48 8.07 -5.34 -11.11
CA LYS A 48 7.88 -4.68 -9.80
C LYS A 48 6.45 -4.85 -9.25
N SER A 49 5.46 -4.49 -10.05
CA SER A 49 4.06 -4.64 -9.65
C SER A 49 3.65 -6.11 -9.47
N THR A 50 4.28 -7.04 -10.20
CA THR A 50 4.08 -8.49 -10.00
C THR A 50 4.62 -8.93 -8.63
N VAL A 51 5.79 -8.43 -8.21
CA VAL A 51 6.32 -8.67 -6.86
C VAL A 51 5.35 -8.15 -5.80
N VAL A 52 4.87 -6.91 -5.94
CA VAL A 52 3.89 -6.31 -5.02
C VAL A 52 2.60 -7.13 -4.95
N GLN A 53 2.05 -7.52 -6.09
CA GLN A 53 0.85 -8.35 -6.15
C GLN A 53 1.07 -9.73 -5.51
N ALA A 54 2.27 -10.32 -5.62
CA ALA A 54 2.63 -11.54 -4.92
C ALA A 54 2.67 -11.33 -3.40
N VAL A 55 3.30 -10.24 -2.93
CA VAL A 55 3.33 -9.84 -1.52
C VAL A 55 1.92 -9.61 -0.97
N LEU A 56 1.03 -9.01 -1.73
CA LEU A 56 -0.37 -8.78 -1.33
C LEU A 56 -1.27 -9.99 -1.58
N ARG A 57 -0.78 -11.03 -2.26
CA ARG A 57 -1.59 -12.16 -2.77
C ARG A 57 -2.79 -11.70 -3.59
N THR A 58 -2.58 -10.74 -4.48
CA THR A 58 -3.59 -10.18 -5.39
C THR A 58 -3.30 -10.46 -6.86
N LEU A 59 -2.39 -11.39 -7.15
CA LEU A 59 -2.05 -11.75 -8.53
C LEU A 59 -3.30 -12.20 -9.29
N PRO A 60 -3.63 -11.54 -10.41
CA PRO A 60 -4.76 -11.96 -11.23
C PRO A 60 -4.35 -13.14 -12.12
N PRO A 61 -5.26 -14.07 -12.42
CA PRO A 61 -5.02 -15.05 -13.46
C PRO A 61 -4.63 -14.39 -14.79
N PRO A 62 -3.72 -14.95 -15.58
CA PRO A 62 -3.10 -16.28 -15.44
C PRO A 62 -1.77 -16.32 -14.66
N ALA A 63 -1.49 -15.36 -13.79
CA ALA A 63 -0.28 -15.33 -12.98
C ALA A 63 -0.32 -16.39 -11.85
N VAL A 64 0.80 -17.11 -11.68
CA VAL A 64 0.96 -18.15 -10.66
C VAL A 64 2.32 -17.99 -9.98
N ILE A 65 2.34 -18.06 -8.65
CA ILE A 65 3.58 -18.16 -7.88
C ILE A 65 4.08 -19.61 -8.02
N THR A 66 5.27 -19.77 -8.60
CA THR A 66 5.85 -21.08 -8.89
C THR A 66 6.94 -21.50 -7.91
N GLY A 67 7.40 -20.58 -7.05
CA GLY A 67 8.40 -20.88 -6.02
C GLY A 67 8.67 -19.69 -5.11
N GLY A 68 9.42 -19.97 -4.05
CA GLY A 68 9.87 -18.98 -3.07
C GLY A 68 8.93 -18.81 -1.88
N LYS A 69 9.28 -17.84 -1.03
CA LYS A 69 8.51 -17.46 0.17
C LYS A 69 8.39 -15.95 0.28
N VAL A 70 7.33 -15.50 0.90
CA VAL A 70 7.12 -14.10 1.28
C VAL A 70 6.77 -14.06 2.76
N LEU A 71 7.72 -13.60 3.57
CA LEU A 71 7.56 -13.51 5.02
C LEU A 71 7.25 -12.07 5.43
N ILE A 72 6.16 -11.87 6.16
CA ILE A 72 5.83 -10.62 6.83
C ILE A 72 5.85 -10.89 8.34
N ASN A 73 6.68 -10.18 9.09
CA ASN A 73 6.91 -10.46 10.52
C ASN A 73 7.24 -11.94 10.77
N ASN A 74 8.13 -12.54 9.95
CA ASN A 74 8.54 -13.94 9.98
C ASN A 74 7.42 -14.96 9.70
N LYS A 75 6.25 -14.54 9.24
CA LYS A 75 5.15 -15.43 8.86
C LYS A 75 5.03 -15.50 7.34
N ASP A 76 5.11 -16.70 6.78
CA ASP A 76 4.97 -16.90 5.34
C ASP A 76 3.51 -16.72 4.92
N ILE A 77 3.25 -15.59 4.22
CA ILE A 77 1.91 -15.23 3.79
C ILE A 77 1.41 -16.11 2.62
N LEU A 78 2.32 -16.76 1.89
CA LEU A 78 1.92 -17.65 0.78
C LEU A 78 1.28 -18.94 1.30
N SER A 79 1.59 -19.34 2.53
CA SER A 79 1.03 -20.51 3.20
C SER A 79 -0.32 -20.25 3.89
N LEU A 80 -0.75 -19.00 4.01
CA LEU A 80 -1.99 -18.62 4.69
C LEU A 80 -3.22 -19.03 3.90
N SER A 81 -4.32 -19.32 4.60
CA SER A 81 -5.64 -19.41 3.97
C SER A 81 -6.08 -18.06 3.40
N ASN A 82 -7.04 -18.05 2.48
CA ASN A 82 -7.57 -16.79 1.95
C ASN A 82 -8.22 -15.93 3.04
N THR A 83 -8.85 -16.54 4.03
CA THR A 83 -9.46 -15.85 5.18
C THR A 83 -8.39 -15.16 6.03
N ASP A 84 -7.28 -15.86 6.33
CA ASP A 84 -6.19 -15.30 7.13
C ASP A 84 -5.48 -14.15 6.40
N VAL A 85 -5.31 -14.24 5.08
CA VAL A 85 -4.74 -13.16 4.26
C VAL A 85 -5.58 -11.89 4.32
N LEU A 86 -6.92 -12.01 4.32
CA LEU A 86 -7.82 -10.85 4.47
C LEU A 86 -7.63 -10.15 5.81
N GLN A 87 -7.34 -10.89 6.89
CA GLN A 87 -7.01 -10.30 8.19
C GLN A 87 -5.61 -9.67 8.22
N TYR A 88 -4.68 -10.18 7.41
CA TYR A 88 -3.32 -9.62 7.30
C TYR A 88 -3.30 -8.29 6.57
N ARG A 89 -4.08 -8.17 5.49
CA ARG A 89 -4.27 -6.91 4.79
C ARG A 89 -4.86 -5.89 5.74
N TRP A 90 -4.50 -4.65 5.56
CA TRP A 90 -4.84 -3.50 6.40
C TRP A 90 -4.16 -3.49 7.78
N LYS A 91 -4.11 -4.61 8.51
CA LYS A 91 -3.49 -4.66 9.85
C LYS A 91 -1.97 -4.80 9.83
N GLN A 92 -1.42 -5.54 8.87
CA GLN A 92 0.03 -5.78 8.77
C GLN A 92 0.64 -5.10 7.55
N ILE A 93 -0.14 -4.95 6.49
CA ILE A 93 0.29 -4.37 5.23
C ILE A 93 -0.86 -3.61 4.59
N SER A 94 -0.59 -2.40 4.13
CA SER A 94 -1.48 -1.62 3.26
C SER A 94 -0.77 -1.19 2.00
N ILE A 95 -1.53 -0.67 1.03
CA ILE A 95 -1.00 -0.18 -0.24
C ILE A 95 -1.60 1.17 -0.62
N VAL A 96 -0.74 2.06 -1.11
CA VAL A 96 -1.09 3.25 -1.89
C VAL A 96 -0.78 2.94 -3.34
N MET A 97 -1.82 2.85 -4.18
CA MET A 97 -1.69 2.47 -5.59
C MET A 97 -1.37 3.68 -6.47
N GLN A 98 -0.83 3.43 -7.65
CA GLN A 98 -0.38 4.38 -8.66
C GLN A 98 -1.39 5.48 -9.05
N SER A 99 -2.67 5.30 -8.86
CA SER A 99 -3.68 6.30 -9.21
C SER A 99 -4.68 6.48 -8.09
N ALA A 100 -4.52 7.54 -7.32
CA ALA A 100 -5.50 7.94 -6.30
C ALA A 100 -6.91 8.13 -6.88
N LEU A 101 -7.00 8.55 -8.17
CA LEU A 101 -8.26 8.74 -8.86
C LEU A 101 -9.06 7.44 -8.99
N ASN A 102 -8.36 6.30 -9.14
CA ASN A 102 -8.98 4.99 -9.30
C ASN A 102 -9.10 4.23 -7.97
N ALA A 103 -8.43 4.70 -6.91
CA ALA A 103 -8.45 4.05 -5.60
C ALA A 103 -9.66 4.47 -4.76
N LEU A 104 -10.20 5.68 -4.98
CA LEU A 104 -11.34 6.18 -4.25
C LEU A 104 -12.65 5.85 -4.96
N ASN A 105 -13.64 5.37 -4.20
CA ASN A 105 -14.98 5.16 -4.71
C ASN A 105 -15.67 6.52 -4.96
N PRO A 106 -16.05 6.87 -6.21
CA PRO A 106 -16.57 8.20 -6.54
C PRO A 106 -17.95 8.51 -5.97
N VAL A 107 -18.70 7.49 -5.51
CA VAL A 107 -20.06 7.63 -4.98
C VAL A 107 -20.14 7.60 -3.45
N LEU A 108 -18.99 7.50 -2.78
CA LEU A 108 -18.86 7.58 -1.32
C LEU A 108 -18.05 8.82 -0.94
N THR A 109 -18.40 9.44 0.18
CA THR A 109 -17.58 10.51 0.78
C THR A 109 -16.26 9.94 1.32
N ILE A 110 -15.28 10.80 1.55
CA ILE A 110 -14.00 10.35 2.12
C ILE A 110 -14.20 9.78 3.54
N ARG A 111 -15.09 10.37 4.32
CA ARG A 111 -15.49 9.85 5.64
C ARG A 111 -15.98 8.41 5.55
N GLU A 112 -16.91 8.13 4.66
CA GLU A 112 -17.51 6.80 4.49
C GLU A 112 -16.44 5.77 4.12
N GLN A 113 -15.50 6.11 3.23
CA GLN A 113 -14.44 5.21 2.79
C GLN A 113 -13.45 4.86 3.92
N ILE A 114 -13.08 5.85 4.76
CA ILE A 114 -12.22 5.59 5.92
C ILE A 114 -12.99 4.77 6.97
N LYS A 115 -14.26 5.12 7.20
CA LYS A 115 -15.13 4.42 8.13
C LYS A 115 -15.28 2.94 7.80
N ASP A 116 -15.52 2.61 6.53
CA ASP A 116 -15.61 1.23 6.04
C ASP A 116 -14.37 0.42 6.42
N VAL A 117 -13.17 0.98 6.18
CA VAL A 117 -11.91 0.30 6.54
C VAL A 117 -11.82 0.07 8.05
N LEU A 118 -12.16 1.08 8.85
CA LEU A 118 -12.09 0.98 10.32
C LEU A 118 -13.10 -0.02 10.86
N GLU A 119 -14.36 0.01 10.41
CA GLU A 119 -15.42 -0.87 10.90
C GLU A 119 -15.23 -2.34 10.47
N ILE A 120 -14.68 -2.57 9.26
CA ILE A 120 -14.47 -3.94 8.76
C ILE A 120 -13.21 -4.59 9.38
N HIS A 121 -12.15 -3.80 9.61
CA HIS A 121 -10.84 -4.36 9.94
C HIS A 121 -10.35 -4.05 11.35
N SER A 122 -11.12 -3.30 12.17
CA SER A 122 -10.81 -3.06 13.59
C SER A 122 -12.03 -3.32 14.48
N ASP A 123 -11.82 -3.23 15.79
CA ASP A 123 -12.87 -3.33 16.79
C ASP A 123 -13.41 -1.94 17.19
N LEU A 124 -13.04 -0.89 16.46
CA LEU A 124 -13.51 0.47 16.73
C LEU A 124 -14.96 0.63 16.32
N THR A 125 -15.75 1.32 17.18
CA THR A 125 -17.16 1.60 16.93
C THR A 125 -17.55 3.01 17.36
N GLY A 126 -18.59 3.57 16.75
CA GLY A 126 -19.20 4.84 17.13
C GLY A 126 -18.18 5.98 17.21
N LYS A 127 -18.14 6.69 18.34
CA LYS A 127 -17.26 7.85 18.56
C LYS A 127 -15.76 7.55 18.37
N ALA A 128 -15.32 6.30 18.62
CA ALA A 128 -13.92 5.93 18.44
C ALA A 128 -13.52 5.95 16.96
N VAL A 129 -14.42 5.53 16.06
CA VAL A 129 -14.24 5.62 14.61
C VAL A 129 -14.17 7.09 14.20
N ASP A 130 -15.09 7.95 14.64
CA ASP A 130 -15.08 9.37 14.29
C ASP A 130 -13.80 10.07 14.76
N ASN A 131 -13.36 9.81 15.99
CA ASN A 131 -12.12 10.36 16.51
C ASN A 131 -10.91 9.95 15.66
N ARG A 132 -10.87 8.66 15.27
CA ARG A 132 -9.78 8.16 14.41
C ARG A 132 -9.80 8.80 13.03
N ILE A 133 -10.96 9.03 12.42
CA ILE A 133 -11.10 9.72 11.15
C ILE A 133 -10.56 11.16 11.26
N HIS A 134 -10.92 11.89 12.30
CA HIS A 134 -10.43 13.25 12.54
C HIS A 134 -8.90 13.29 12.73
N GLU A 135 -8.34 12.34 13.49
CA GLU A 135 -6.90 12.19 13.67
C GLU A 135 -6.19 11.97 12.32
N LEU A 136 -6.70 11.05 11.49
CA LEU A 136 -6.14 10.77 10.17
C LEU A 136 -6.11 12.01 9.27
N PHE A 137 -7.18 12.81 9.28
CA PHE A 137 -7.25 14.05 8.49
C PHE A 137 -6.24 15.09 8.99
N SER A 138 -6.07 15.23 10.31
CA SER A 138 -5.02 16.06 10.90
C SER A 138 -3.63 15.63 10.45
N LEU A 139 -3.35 14.32 10.42
CA LEU A 139 -2.05 13.77 10.03
C LEU A 139 -1.66 14.11 8.58
N ILE A 140 -2.64 14.20 7.69
CA ILE A 140 -2.40 14.43 6.25
C ILE A 140 -2.61 15.88 5.81
N ASP A 141 -2.79 16.81 6.75
CA ASP A 141 -3.02 18.25 6.50
C ASP A 141 -4.20 18.52 5.54
N ILE A 142 -5.32 17.83 5.72
CA ILE A 142 -6.59 18.14 5.05
C ILE A 142 -7.54 18.71 6.08
N ASP A 143 -8.21 19.82 5.72
CA ASP A 143 -9.24 20.43 6.56
C ASP A 143 -10.38 19.43 6.83
N VAL A 144 -10.78 19.31 8.08
CA VAL A 144 -11.85 18.40 8.55
C VAL A 144 -13.19 18.67 7.83
N SER A 145 -13.43 19.91 7.37
CA SER A 145 -14.61 20.25 6.58
C SER A 145 -14.72 19.48 5.26
N ARG A 146 -13.62 18.87 4.79
CA ARG A 146 -13.55 18.04 3.59
C ARG A 146 -13.88 16.57 3.81
N LEU A 147 -14.15 16.16 5.06
CA LEU A 147 -14.49 14.77 5.37
C LEU A 147 -15.72 14.28 4.60
N ASP A 148 -16.72 15.13 4.46
CA ASP A 148 -17.98 14.80 3.80
C ASP A 148 -17.98 15.15 2.31
N SER A 149 -16.80 15.52 1.75
CA SER A 149 -16.63 15.73 0.32
C SER A 149 -16.50 14.39 -0.42
N TYR A 150 -17.01 14.38 -1.65
CA TYR A 150 -16.78 13.29 -2.61
C TYR A 150 -15.40 13.45 -3.27
N PRO A 151 -14.81 12.36 -3.79
CA PRO A 151 -13.50 12.42 -4.45
C PRO A 151 -13.39 13.48 -5.56
N HIS A 152 -14.44 13.70 -6.34
CA HIS A 152 -14.44 14.68 -7.44
C HIS A 152 -14.44 16.14 -6.96
N GLU A 153 -14.76 16.41 -5.70
CA GLU A 153 -14.73 17.75 -5.10
C GLU A 153 -13.34 18.11 -4.53
N LEU A 154 -12.39 17.17 -4.54
CA LEU A 154 -11.05 17.35 -4.03
C LEU A 154 -10.05 17.61 -5.18
N SER A 155 -8.99 18.38 -4.90
CA SER A 155 -7.86 18.50 -5.82
C SER A 155 -7.09 17.16 -5.94
N GLY A 156 -6.24 17.02 -6.96
CA GLY A 156 -5.41 15.80 -7.14
C GLY A 156 -4.56 15.47 -5.90
N GLY A 157 -3.88 16.48 -5.36
CA GLY A 157 -3.08 16.33 -4.15
C GLY A 157 -3.91 15.99 -2.91
N MET A 158 -5.10 16.57 -2.75
CA MET A 158 -6.01 16.20 -1.64
C MET A 158 -6.51 14.76 -1.77
N ARG A 159 -6.85 14.31 -2.99
CA ARG A 159 -7.22 12.89 -3.21
C ARG A 159 -6.08 11.95 -2.85
N GLN A 160 -4.85 12.28 -3.25
CA GLN A 160 -3.68 11.48 -2.91
C GLN A 160 -3.45 11.42 -1.39
N ARG A 161 -3.54 12.56 -0.71
CA ARG A 161 -3.46 12.62 0.76
C ARG A 161 -4.56 11.79 1.42
N ALA A 162 -5.81 11.83 0.90
CA ALA A 162 -6.91 10.99 1.41
C ALA A 162 -6.63 9.49 1.23
N VAL A 163 -6.07 9.06 0.09
CA VAL A 163 -5.65 7.65 -0.11
C VAL A 163 -4.56 7.25 0.89
N ILE A 164 -3.61 8.15 1.19
CA ILE A 164 -2.58 7.90 2.21
C ILE A 164 -3.23 7.77 3.60
N ALA A 165 -4.22 8.62 3.94
CA ALA A 165 -4.97 8.48 5.20
C ALA A 165 -5.69 7.13 5.31
N ILE A 166 -6.33 6.69 4.24
CA ILE A 166 -6.97 5.37 4.18
C ILE A 166 -5.95 4.26 4.39
N ALA A 167 -4.78 4.33 3.74
CA ALA A 167 -3.71 3.35 3.93
C ALA A 167 -3.15 3.33 5.36
N LEU A 168 -3.17 4.47 6.06
CA LEU A 168 -2.75 4.64 7.45
C LEU A 168 -3.87 4.34 8.47
N ALA A 169 -5.10 4.04 8.04
CA ALA A 169 -6.27 3.94 8.92
C ALA A 169 -6.03 3.03 10.14
N LEU A 170 -5.40 1.88 9.92
CA LEU A 170 -5.08 0.89 10.96
C LEU A 170 -3.61 0.91 11.41
N MET A 171 -2.82 1.90 11.01
CA MET A 171 -1.38 2.01 11.34
C MET A 171 -0.60 0.72 11.05
N PRO A 172 -0.66 0.19 9.82
CA PRO A 172 0.06 -1.02 9.49
C PRO A 172 1.58 -0.80 9.59
N PRO A 173 2.35 -1.78 10.05
CA PRO A 173 3.80 -1.66 10.16
C PRO A 173 4.52 -1.60 8.80
N LEU A 174 3.88 -2.05 7.71
CA LEU A 174 4.40 -1.98 6.35
C LEU A 174 3.38 -1.33 5.41
N ILE A 175 3.82 -0.30 4.68
CA ILE A 175 3.04 0.35 3.63
C ILE A 175 3.78 0.22 2.30
N ILE A 176 3.10 -0.32 1.31
CA ILE A 176 3.59 -0.33 -0.08
C ILE A 176 3.10 0.95 -0.75
N MET A 177 3.98 1.64 -1.44
CA MET A 177 3.67 2.84 -2.22
C MET A 177 4.09 2.59 -3.67
N ASP A 178 3.11 2.25 -4.51
CA ASP A 178 3.33 1.95 -5.93
C ASP A 178 3.11 3.21 -6.76
N GLU A 179 4.21 3.90 -7.09
CA GLU A 179 4.21 5.17 -7.84
C GLU A 179 3.20 6.20 -7.28
N PRO A 180 3.25 6.54 -5.97
CA PRO A 180 2.17 7.24 -5.29
C PRO A 180 1.96 8.68 -5.78
N THR A 181 2.88 9.25 -6.55
CA THR A 181 2.85 10.65 -7.00
C THR A 181 2.70 10.80 -8.51
N THR A 182 2.63 9.70 -9.24
CA THR A 182 2.42 9.72 -10.69
C THR A 182 1.13 10.49 -11.05
N ALA A 183 1.21 11.37 -12.04
CA ALA A 183 0.14 12.27 -12.49
C ALA A 183 -0.14 13.50 -11.60
N LEU A 184 0.74 13.83 -10.66
CA LEU A 184 0.74 15.08 -9.93
C LEU A 184 1.78 16.05 -10.51
N ASP A 185 1.56 17.36 -10.30
CA ASP A 185 2.59 18.34 -10.60
C ASP A 185 3.76 18.24 -9.60
N VAL A 186 4.94 18.68 -10.03
CA VAL A 186 6.21 18.53 -9.27
C VAL A 186 6.17 19.16 -7.88
N ILE A 187 5.41 20.25 -7.71
CA ILE A 187 5.32 20.94 -6.41
C ILE A 187 4.51 20.07 -5.44
N VAL A 188 3.33 19.64 -5.87
CA VAL A 188 2.43 18.79 -5.07
C VAL A 188 3.08 17.43 -4.78
N GLU A 189 3.80 16.85 -5.76
CA GLU A 189 4.58 15.63 -5.54
C GLU A 189 5.58 15.78 -4.39
N ARG A 190 6.40 16.85 -4.41
CA ARG A 190 7.38 17.12 -3.34
C ARG A 190 6.72 17.29 -1.97
N GLU A 191 5.61 18.01 -1.92
CA GLU A 191 4.85 18.17 -0.67
C GLU A 191 4.34 16.84 -0.12
N ILE A 192 3.80 15.97 -0.96
CA ILE A 192 3.30 14.65 -0.57
C ILE A 192 4.45 13.75 -0.11
N LEU A 193 5.56 13.70 -0.84
CA LEU A 193 6.73 12.92 -0.44
C LEU A 193 7.34 13.41 0.88
N ALA A 194 7.44 14.74 1.07
CA ALA A 194 7.90 15.32 2.33
C ALA A 194 6.98 14.91 3.50
N LYS A 195 5.66 14.97 3.29
CA LYS A 195 4.67 14.56 4.30
C LYS A 195 4.75 13.07 4.63
N ILE A 196 4.92 12.21 3.63
CA ILE A 196 5.13 10.76 3.84
C ILE A 196 6.37 10.50 4.71
N ILE A 197 7.49 11.20 4.44
CA ILE A 197 8.73 11.06 5.20
C ILE A 197 8.54 11.54 6.65
N GLU A 198 7.83 12.66 6.85
CA GLU A 198 7.46 13.18 8.17
C GLU A 198 6.64 12.15 8.96
N LEU A 199 5.51 11.70 8.37
CA LEU A 199 4.63 10.70 8.99
C LEU A 199 5.37 9.39 9.32
N ARG A 200 6.23 8.94 8.43
CA ARG A 200 7.05 7.74 8.70
C ARG A 200 7.99 7.92 9.88
N LYS A 201 8.59 9.10 10.05
CA LYS A 201 9.46 9.41 11.21
C LYS A 201 8.67 9.45 12.51
N GLU A 202 7.47 10.01 12.47
CA GLU A 202 6.59 10.16 13.63
C GLU A 202 5.96 8.83 14.05
N LEU A 203 5.44 8.06 13.09
CA LEU A 203 4.63 6.87 13.32
C LEU A 203 5.43 5.56 13.25
N GLY A 204 6.67 5.59 12.72
CA GLY A 204 7.59 4.46 12.73
C GLY A 204 7.31 3.33 11.75
N PHE A 205 6.39 3.49 10.80
CA PHE A 205 6.09 2.45 9.82
C PHE A 205 7.21 2.30 8.79
N THR A 206 7.21 1.15 8.11
CA THR A 206 8.15 0.80 7.02
C THR A 206 7.52 1.11 5.67
N ILE A 207 8.33 1.52 4.70
CA ILE A 207 7.85 1.80 3.34
C ILE A 207 8.59 0.91 2.34
N LEU A 208 7.82 0.20 1.50
CA LEU A 208 8.30 -0.31 0.21
C LEU A 208 7.84 0.65 -0.87
N PHE A 209 8.78 1.45 -1.38
CA PHE A 209 8.53 2.48 -2.38
C PHE A 209 8.87 1.97 -3.77
N ILE A 210 7.91 1.96 -4.69
CA ILE A 210 8.10 1.54 -6.08
C ILE A 210 8.09 2.77 -6.98
N THR A 211 9.11 2.87 -7.82
CA THR A 211 9.20 3.92 -8.82
C THR A 211 9.94 3.44 -10.06
N HIS A 212 9.67 4.08 -11.18
CA HIS A 212 10.46 3.96 -12.41
C HIS A 212 11.35 5.20 -12.62
N ASP A 213 11.21 6.25 -11.80
CA ASP A 213 12.02 7.47 -11.85
C ASP A 213 13.13 7.42 -10.78
N LEU A 214 14.35 7.80 -11.17
CA LEU A 214 15.55 7.85 -10.34
C LEU A 214 15.98 9.28 -10.03
N ASN A 215 15.19 10.31 -10.44
CA ASN A 215 15.53 11.71 -10.24
C ASN A 215 15.02 12.30 -8.92
#